data_a1cb18785398965cd42c97cd5ba3a12c
#
_entry.id   a1cb18785398965cd42c97cd5ba3a12c
#
_cell.length_a   1.000
_cell.length_b   1.000
_cell.length_c   1.000
_cell.angle_alpha   90.00
_cell.angle_beta   90.00
_cell.angle_gamma   90.00
#
_symmetry.space_group_name_H-M   'P 1'
#
loop_
_entity.id
_entity.type
_entity.pdbx_description
1 polymer ?
#
loop_
_entity_poly.entity_id
_entity_poly.type
_entity_poly.pdbx_seq_one_letter_code
_entity_poly.pdbx_strand_id
1 'polypeptide(L)'
;VYFIYDIKGGRGGHKHKKTKQFLICLNGKCEIIIFNKMMKKISLTNTNKGVLLYPNDWHEIKNVSKGSVIAVLASEYYDSKDYITEKI
;
A
#
# COMPACT_ATOMS: atom_id res chain seq x y z
N VAL A 1 4.75 -12.69 -1.70
CA VAL A 1 5.57 -11.46 -1.77
C VAL A 1 5.65 -10.98 -3.20
N TYR A 2 5.47 -9.70 -3.41
CA TYR A 2 5.68 -9.11 -4.72
C TYR A 2 6.26 -7.70 -4.58
N PHE A 3 6.76 -7.16 -5.69
CA PHE A 3 7.38 -5.85 -5.71
C PHE A 3 6.62 -4.92 -6.64
N ILE A 4 6.55 -3.66 -6.25
CA ILE A 4 5.99 -2.59 -7.07
C ILE A 4 7.14 -1.66 -7.43
N TYR A 5 7.33 -1.43 -8.73
CA TYR A 5 8.41 -0.57 -9.23
C TYR A 5 7.93 0.16 -10.50
N ASP A 6 8.74 1.08 -10.99
CA ASP A 6 8.39 1.94 -12.13
C ASP A 6 7.04 2.64 -11.92
N ILE A 7 6.83 3.12 -10.70
CA ILE A 7 5.58 3.75 -10.33
C ILE A 7 5.54 5.16 -10.89
N LYS A 8 4.52 5.43 -11.70
CA LYS A 8 4.28 6.77 -12.26
C LYS A 8 2.96 7.27 -11.68
N GLY A 9 3.05 8.32 -10.87
CA GLY A 9 1.89 8.79 -10.13
C GLY A 9 1.64 7.95 -8.88
N GLY A 10 0.39 7.73 -8.55
CA GLY A 10 0.01 6.94 -7.40
C GLY A 10 -0.45 5.55 -7.77
N ARG A 11 -0.61 4.71 -6.76
CA ARG A 11 -1.20 3.39 -6.86
C ARG A 11 -2.16 3.16 -5.72
N GLY A 12 -3.00 2.15 -5.87
CA GLY A 12 -3.95 1.79 -4.83
C GLY A 12 -5.32 2.38 -5.10
N GLY A 13 -5.92 2.99 -4.09
CA GLY A 13 -7.29 3.47 -4.19
C GLY A 13 -8.29 2.35 -4.02
N HIS A 14 -7.98 1.40 -3.14
CA HIS A 14 -8.84 0.26 -2.87
C HIS A 14 -8.62 -0.24 -1.44
N LYS A 15 -9.48 -1.15 -1.03
CA LYS A 15 -9.31 -1.91 0.21
C LYS A 15 -9.60 -3.38 -0.07
N HIS A 16 -9.18 -4.24 0.84
CA HIS A 16 -9.36 -5.68 0.72
C HIS A 16 -10.42 -6.18 1.69
N LYS A 17 -11.11 -7.25 1.31
CA LYS A 17 -12.09 -7.89 2.19
C LYS A 17 -11.41 -8.77 3.24
N LYS A 18 -10.38 -9.52 2.83
CA LYS A 18 -9.73 -10.52 3.69
C LYS A 18 -8.22 -10.43 3.76
N THR A 19 -7.58 -9.75 2.82
CA THR A 19 -6.11 -9.73 2.74
C THR A 19 -5.51 -8.72 3.69
N LYS A 20 -4.47 -9.14 4.41
CA LYS A 20 -3.57 -8.25 5.13
C LYS A 20 -2.33 -8.05 4.27
N GLN A 21 -1.79 -6.85 4.29
CA GLN A 21 -0.58 -6.54 3.53
C GLN A 21 0.40 -5.78 4.42
N PHE A 22 1.68 -6.08 4.25
CA PHE A 22 2.74 -5.34 4.90
C PHE A 22 3.62 -4.73 3.81
N LEU A 23 3.75 -3.41 3.81
CA LEU A 23 4.47 -2.65 2.80
C LEU A 23 5.76 -2.09 3.35
N ILE A 24 6.86 -2.28 2.60
CA ILE A 24 8.17 -1.74 2.95
C ILE A 24 8.72 -1.03 1.72
N CYS A 25 9.22 0.19 1.91
CA CYS A 25 9.91 0.90 0.83
C CYS A 25 11.37 0.48 0.83
N LEU A 26 11.76 -0.32 -0.15
CA LEU A 26 13.13 -0.83 -0.25
C LEU A 26 14.09 0.21 -0.81
N ASN A 27 13.61 1.08 -1.68
CA ASN A 27 14.42 2.13 -2.29
C ASN A 27 13.53 3.34 -2.55
N GLY A 28 14.08 4.53 -2.38
CA GLY A 28 13.34 5.76 -2.61
C GLY A 28 12.46 6.14 -1.44
N LYS A 29 11.37 6.79 -1.75
CA LYS A 29 10.39 7.24 -0.74
C LYS A 29 9.00 7.29 -1.32
N CYS A 30 8.00 7.14 -0.46
CA CYS A 30 6.61 7.27 -0.84
C CYS A 30 5.77 7.62 0.38
N GLU A 31 4.52 7.95 0.14
CA GLU A 31 3.55 8.19 1.19
C GLU A 31 2.41 7.19 1.05
N ILE A 32 2.02 6.59 2.18
CA ILE A 32 0.87 5.68 2.23
C ILE A 32 -0.26 6.42 2.91
N ILE A 33 -1.38 6.54 2.23
CA ILE A 33 -2.58 7.15 2.78
C ILE A 33 -3.55 6.03 3.11
N ILE A 34 -3.99 5.98 4.35
CA ILE A 34 -4.89 4.94 4.85
C ILE A 34 -6.17 5.63 5.34
N PHE A 35 -7.30 5.11 4.92
CA PHE A 35 -8.60 5.59 5.38
C PHE A 35 -9.44 4.42 5.90
N ASN A 36 -9.75 4.48 7.19
CA ASN A 36 -10.69 3.57 7.84
C ASN A 36 -11.28 4.35 9.01
N LYS A 37 -12.41 5.02 8.77
CA LYS A 37 -13.04 5.98 9.67
C LYS A 37 -12.23 7.26 9.83
N MET A 38 -10.92 7.15 9.95
CA MET A 38 -10.00 8.29 10.04
C MET A 38 -8.93 8.15 8.97
N MET A 39 -8.44 9.31 8.50
CA MET A 39 -7.36 9.32 7.51
C MET A 39 -6.01 9.41 8.21
N LYS A 40 -5.06 8.59 7.77
CA LYS A 40 -3.68 8.62 8.23
C LYS A 40 -2.76 8.72 7.02
N LYS A 41 -1.67 9.46 7.18
CA LYS A 41 -0.63 9.55 6.17
C LYS A 41 0.69 9.12 6.79
N ILE A 42 1.34 8.15 6.19
CA ILE A 42 2.59 7.58 6.68
C ILE A 42 3.64 7.71 5.59
N SER A 43 4.77 8.32 5.92
CA SER A 43 5.89 8.45 4.99
C SER A 43 6.84 7.27 5.18
N LEU A 44 7.16 6.59 4.08
CA LEU A 44 8.12 5.49 4.08
C LEU A 44 9.37 5.95 3.32
N THR A 45 10.50 6.01 4.01
CA THR A 45 11.75 6.51 3.45
C THR A 45 12.92 5.53 3.57
N ASN A 46 12.72 4.43 4.28
CA ASN A 46 13.80 3.44 4.46
C ASN A 46 13.19 2.09 4.84
N THR A 47 14.04 1.05 4.87
CA THR A 47 13.62 -0.32 5.13
C THR A 47 13.38 -0.64 6.62
N ASN A 48 13.64 0.31 7.51
CA ASN A 48 13.44 0.10 8.94
C ASN A 48 11.99 0.23 9.37
N LYS A 49 11.13 0.71 8.47
CA LYS A 49 9.72 0.92 8.75
C LYS A 49 8.86 0.27 7.69
N GLY A 50 7.74 -0.23 8.12
CA GLY A 50 6.74 -0.76 7.23
C GLY A 50 5.35 -0.35 7.67
N VAL A 51 4.37 -0.60 6.82
CA VAL A 51 2.97 -0.31 7.10
C VAL A 51 2.18 -1.60 6.99
N LEU A 52 1.45 -1.92 8.04
CA LEU A 52 0.54 -3.06 8.03
C LEU A 52 -0.86 -2.58 7.70
N LEU A 53 -1.42 -3.11 6.62
CA LEU A 53 -2.77 -2.81 6.17
C LEU A 53 -3.68 -3.99 6.50
N TYR A 54 -4.75 -3.71 7.22
CA TYR A 54 -5.75 -4.72 7.57
C TYR A 54 -6.89 -4.72 6.54
N PRO A 55 -7.69 -5.78 6.50
CA PRO A 55 -8.90 -5.76 5.68
C PRO A 55 -9.73 -4.53 6.00
N ASN A 56 -10.34 -3.96 4.96
CA ASN A 56 -11.13 -2.72 5.01
C ASN A 56 -10.34 -1.43 5.21
N ASP A 57 -9.02 -1.49 5.33
CA ASP A 57 -8.19 -0.28 5.29
C ASP A 57 -8.06 0.16 3.83
N TRP A 58 -8.82 1.18 3.45
CA TRP A 58 -8.67 1.77 2.12
C TRP A 58 -7.32 2.49 2.06
N HIS A 59 -6.57 2.27 1.00
CA HIS A 59 -5.22 2.83 0.93
C HIS A 59 -4.84 3.30 -0.46
N GLU A 60 -3.94 4.27 -0.49
CA GLU A 60 -3.29 4.77 -1.70
C GLU A 60 -1.81 4.94 -1.44
N ILE A 61 -1.02 4.74 -2.49
CA ILE A 61 0.42 5.04 -2.48
C ILE A 61 0.59 6.30 -3.33
N LYS A 62 1.14 7.35 -2.74
CA LYS A 62 1.30 8.66 -3.40
C LYS A 62 2.72 9.20 -3.22
N ASN A 63 3.02 10.23 -3.98
CA ASN A 63 4.29 10.98 -3.89
C ASN A 63 5.50 10.06 -3.92
N VAL A 64 5.49 9.15 -4.89
CA VAL A 64 6.53 8.14 -5.06
C VAL A 64 7.71 8.75 -5.78
N SER A 65 8.91 8.67 -5.20
CA SER A 65 10.11 9.19 -5.84
C SER A 65 10.52 8.28 -7.01
N LYS A 66 11.24 8.85 -7.98
CA LYS A 66 11.72 8.11 -9.13
C LYS A 66 12.62 6.97 -8.68
N GLY A 67 12.41 5.80 -9.24
CA GLY A 67 13.21 4.62 -8.92
C GLY A 67 12.82 3.93 -7.63
N SER A 68 11.72 4.32 -7.01
CA SER A 68 11.26 3.67 -5.78
C SER A 68 10.84 2.24 -6.03
N VAL A 69 11.12 1.39 -5.05
CA VAL A 69 10.71 -0.01 -5.05
C VAL A 69 10.02 -0.30 -3.73
N ILE A 70 8.83 -0.86 -3.80
CA ILE A 70 8.03 -1.21 -2.63
C ILE A 70 7.83 -2.72 -2.61
N ALA A 71 8.20 -3.36 -1.51
CA ALA A 71 7.94 -4.78 -1.31
C ALA A 71 6.62 -4.94 -0.57
N VAL A 72 5.81 -5.87 -1.02
CA VAL A 72 4.51 -6.15 -0.42
C VAL A 72 4.46 -7.62 -0.01
N LEU A 73 4.18 -7.85 1.27
CA LEU A 73 3.92 -9.18 1.79
C LEU A 73 2.42 -9.28 2.03
N ALA A 74 1.77 -10.19 1.33
CA ALA A 74 0.32 -10.36 1.43
C ALA A 74 -0.02 -11.68 2.09
N SER A 75 -1.09 -11.70 2.88
CA SER A 75 -1.53 -12.91 3.59
C SER A 75 -2.29 -13.88 2.70
N GLU A 76 -2.76 -13.42 1.55
CA GLU A 76 -3.57 -14.22 0.62
C GLU A 76 -3.00 -14.12 -0.78
N TYR A 77 -3.30 -15.11 -1.61
CA TYR A 77 -3.01 -15.01 -3.03
C TYR A 77 -3.91 -13.96 -3.68
N TYR A 78 -3.45 -13.42 -4.80
CA TYR A 78 -4.24 -12.43 -5.54
C TYR A 78 -5.62 -12.99 -5.91
N ASP A 79 -6.64 -12.20 -5.62
CA ASP A 79 -8.02 -12.51 -5.97
C ASP A 79 -8.73 -11.18 -6.22
N SER A 80 -9.13 -10.94 -7.47
CA SER A 80 -9.79 -9.70 -7.84
C SER A 80 -11.09 -9.46 -7.06
N LYS A 81 -11.73 -10.52 -6.59
CA LYS A 81 -12.96 -10.42 -5.81
C LYS A 81 -12.72 -9.88 -4.39
N ASP A 82 -11.47 -9.89 -3.95
CA ASP A 82 -11.09 -9.36 -2.63
C ASP A 82 -10.99 -7.83 -2.62
N TYR A 83 -10.96 -7.20 -3.79
CA TYR A 83 -10.75 -5.77 -3.93
C TYR A 83 -12.05 -4.99 -3.86
N ILE A 84 -12.04 -3.90 -3.08
CA ILE A 84 -13.16 -2.97 -2.97
C ILE A 84 -12.63 -1.59 -3.31
N THR A 85 -13.18 -0.98 -4.35
CA THR A 85 -12.73 0.35 -4.78
C THR A 85 -13.48 1.49 -4.12
N GLU A 86 -14.57 1.20 -3.44
CA GLU A 86 -15.33 2.20 -2.71
C GLU A 86 -14.66 2.52 -1.39
N LYS A 87 -14.51 3.82 -1.11
CA LYS A 87 -13.80 4.28 0.07
C LYS A 87 -14.62 4.09 1.35
N ILE A 88 -15.93 4.11 1.22
CA ILE A 88 -16.86 4.03 2.35
C ILE A 88 -17.70 2.76 2.26
#